data_220bcd8f42952a623590c6625cf225b1
#
_entry.id   220bcd8f42952a623590c6625cf225b1
#
_cell.length_a   1.000
_cell.length_b   1.000
_cell.length_c   1.000
_cell.angle_alpha   90.00
_cell.angle_beta   90.00
_cell.angle_gamma   90.00
#
_symmetry.space_group_name_H-M   'P 1'
#
loop_
_entity.id
_entity.type
_entity.pdbx_description
1 polymer ?
#
loop_
_entity_poly.entity_id
_entity_poly.type
_entity_poly.pdbx_seq_one_letter_code
_entity_poly.pdbx_strand_id
1 'polypeptide(L)'
;QRENVEPSKIEEENIDDFTNEDNFIESSIWQKGSYALRRLYHESKRPLMVIYSSRSCGPCHVLKPQIKRILQEFNGQVQGVEIDIEEDKEIAIQAGVNGTPFVQLFKSKELYAQWKGVKQRSVFKDEILKLLNNSQS
;
A
#
# COMPACT_ATOMS: atom_id res chain seq x y z
N GLN A 1 22.85 -20.60 -13.29
CA GLN A 1 22.45 -20.42 -13.46
C GLN A 1 22.36 -20.02 -13.38
N ARG A 2 22.36 -20.11 -13.28
CA ARG A 2 21.90 -19.82 -13.37
C ARG A 2 22.20 -19.39 -13.23
N GLU A 3 22.66 -19.38 -13.21
CA GLU A 3 22.50 -19.19 -13.27
C GLU A 3 22.76 -18.76 -12.99
N ASN A 4 23.87 -19.40 -13.26
CA ASN A 4 23.77 -19.11 -13.15
C ASN A 4 24.05 -18.72 -12.70
N VAL A 5 24.13 -18.72 -12.33
CA VAL A 5 23.74 -18.38 -12.08
C VAL A 5 23.99 -18.08 -11.43
N GLU A 6 24.08 -17.87 -11.32
CA GLU A 6 23.76 -17.55 -11.00
C GLU A 6 23.60 -17.12 -10.48
N PRO A 7 24.03 -17.12 -10.25
CA PRO A 7 23.50 -16.84 -9.94
C PRO A 7 23.47 -16.50 -9.44
N SER A 8 23.60 -16.59 -8.83
CA SER A 8 22.99 -16.21 -8.79
C SER A 8 22.74 -16.08 -8.57
N LYS A 9 22.68 -16.19 -8.53
CA LYS A 9 21.93 -16.14 -8.75
C LYS A 9 21.30 -16.05 -8.51
N ILE A 10 21.31 -16.37 -8.23
CA ILE A 10 20.39 -16.43 -8.34
C ILE A 10 20.07 -16.43 -7.88
N GLU A 11 19.91 -16.55 -7.77
CA GLU A 11 19.25 -16.50 -7.88
C GLU A 11 18.80 -16.27 -7.67
N GLU A 12 18.96 -16.58 -7.56
CA GLU A 12 18.25 -16.43 -7.76
C GLU A 12 17.75 -16.38 -7.95
N GLU A 13 17.70 -16.82 -8.00
CA GLU A 13 16.93 -16.81 -8.44
C GLU A 13 16.31 -16.93 -8.62
N ASN A 14 16.12 -17.52 -8.88
CA ASN A 14 15.26 -17.57 -9.24
C ASN A 14 14.61 -17.76 -9.21
N ILE A 15 14.17 -17.72 -9.48
CA ILE A 15 13.43 -17.92 -9.29
C ILE A 15 12.73 -17.74 -9.73
N ASP A 16 12.22 -17.78 -10.32
CA ASP A 16 11.36 -17.75 -10.79
C ASP A 16 10.45 -17.02 -11.50
N ASP A 17 9.52 -17.49 -12.46
CA ASP A 17 8.75 -16.75 -13.46
C ASP A 17 7.39 -16.30 -13.00
N PHE A 18 6.66 -17.15 -12.37
CA PHE A 18 5.44 -16.73 -11.67
C PHE A 18 5.77 -15.79 -10.53
N THR A 19 6.97 -15.90 -10.02
CA THR A 19 7.45 -14.96 -9.01
C THR A 19 7.54 -13.56 -9.58
N ASN A 20 7.99 -13.47 -10.83
CA ASN A 20 8.06 -12.19 -11.51
C ASN A 20 6.68 -11.58 -11.72
N GLU A 21 5.72 -12.42 -12.03
CA GLU A 21 4.35 -11.95 -12.22
C GLU A 21 3.77 -11.45 -10.90
N ASP A 22 4.00 -12.17 -9.81
CA ASP A 22 3.54 -11.74 -8.51
C ASP A 22 4.21 -10.43 -8.09
N ASN A 23 5.49 -10.29 -8.35
CA ASN A 23 6.21 -9.06 -8.05
C ASN A 23 5.67 -7.89 -8.86
N PHE A 24 5.33 -8.14 -10.11
CA PHE A 24 4.76 -7.10 -10.95
C PHE A 24 3.42 -6.62 -10.40
N ILE A 25 2.55 -7.55 -10.02
CA ILE A 25 1.26 -7.20 -9.45
C ILE A 25 1.45 -6.41 -8.15
N GLU A 26 2.34 -6.87 -7.29
CA GLU A 26 2.59 -6.20 -6.03
C GLU A 26 3.12 -4.79 -6.26
N SER A 27 4.06 -4.61 -7.17
CA SER A 27 4.61 -3.28 -7.42
C SER A 27 3.61 -2.34 -8.07
N SER A 28 2.61 -2.87 -8.75
CA SER A 28 1.58 -2.03 -9.37
C SER A 28 0.51 -1.58 -8.39
N ILE A 29 0.30 -2.33 -7.31
CA ILE A 29 -0.74 -2.01 -6.34
C ILE A 29 -0.18 -1.55 -4.99
N TRP A 30 1.12 -1.74 -4.74
CA TRP A 30 1.74 -1.33 -3.48
C TRP A 30 3.08 -0.69 -3.76
N GLN A 31 3.19 0.58 -3.43
CA GLN A 31 4.43 1.33 -3.63
C GLN A 31 4.85 1.98 -2.33
N LYS A 32 6.05 2.52 -2.29
CA LYS A 32 6.61 3.09 -1.08
C LYS A 32 7.19 4.46 -1.35
N GLY A 33 7.09 5.33 -0.36
CA GLY A 33 7.84 6.57 -0.34
C GLY A 33 7.07 7.79 -0.80
N SER A 34 7.65 8.95 -0.54
CA SER A 34 7.00 10.22 -0.79
C SER A 34 6.77 10.48 -2.28
N TYR A 35 7.71 10.06 -3.10
CA TYR A 35 7.56 10.26 -4.54
C TYR A 35 6.33 9.51 -5.07
N ALA A 36 6.21 8.24 -4.66
CA ALA A 36 5.07 7.44 -5.08
C ALA A 36 3.76 8.04 -4.56
N LEU A 37 3.76 8.50 -3.31
CA LEU A 37 2.56 9.11 -2.75
C LEU A 37 2.14 10.34 -3.54
N ARG A 38 3.08 11.23 -3.83
CA ARG A 38 2.73 12.45 -4.58
C ARG A 38 2.19 12.11 -5.96
N ARG A 39 2.84 11.18 -6.65
CA ARG A 39 2.42 10.81 -7.99
C ARG A 39 1.02 10.20 -7.97
N LEU A 40 0.79 9.25 -7.06
CA LEU A 40 -0.51 8.57 -6.98
C LEU A 40 -1.60 9.52 -6.51
N TYR A 41 -1.28 10.40 -5.57
CA TYR A 41 -2.26 11.36 -5.05
C TYR A 41 -2.77 12.28 -6.17
N HIS A 42 -1.85 12.75 -7.03
CA HIS A 42 -2.21 13.71 -8.08
C HIS A 42 -2.73 13.04 -9.35
N GLU A 43 -2.27 11.85 -9.68
CA GLU A 43 -2.54 11.24 -10.97
C GLU A 43 -3.56 10.12 -10.94
N SER A 44 -3.70 9.43 -9.82
CA SER A 44 -4.56 8.25 -9.79
C SER A 44 -6.03 8.64 -9.74
N LYS A 45 -6.82 7.97 -10.58
CA LYS A 45 -8.27 8.11 -10.55
C LYS A 45 -8.92 7.02 -9.72
N ARG A 46 -8.11 6.07 -9.24
CA ARG A 46 -8.58 4.99 -8.40
C ARG A 46 -8.44 5.37 -6.93
N PRO A 47 -9.22 4.73 -6.06
CA PRO A 47 -9.00 4.93 -4.61
C PRO A 47 -7.56 4.61 -4.24
N LEU A 48 -7.03 5.36 -3.29
CA LEU A 48 -5.65 5.25 -2.85
C LEU A 48 -5.62 5.10 -1.34
N MET A 49 -5.01 4.01 -0.87
CA MET A 49 -4.78 3.80 0.55
C MET A 49 -3.36 4.20 0.90
N VAL A 50 -3.21 5.04 1.91
CA VAL A 50 -1.90 5.46 2.40
C VAL A 50 -1.72 4.88 3.79
N ILE A 51 -0.65 4.11 3.96
CA ILE A 51 -0.35 3.46 5.23
C ILE A 51 0.91 4.07 5.81
N TYR A 52 0.77 4.71 6.97
CA TYR A 52 1.89 5.30 7.68
C TYR A 52 2.40 4.29 8.71
N SER A 53 3.69 4.00 8.67
CA SER A 53 4.28 2.99 9.52
C SER A 53 5.65 3.43 10.02
N SER A 54 6.21 2.63 10.93
CA SER A 54 7.52 2.83 11.49
C SER A 54 8.19 1.46 11.61
N ARG A 55 9.52 1.43 11.52
CA ARG A 55 10.25 0.18 11.62
C ARG A 55 10.08 -0.48 12.98
N SER A 56 9.93 0.31 14.02
CA SER A 56 9.80 -0.21 15.38
C SER A 56 8.36 -0.51 15.77
N CYS A 57 7.42 -0.38 14.85
CA CYS A 57 6.01 -0.54 15.14
C CYS A 57 5.58 -2.00 14.89
N GLY A 58 5.37 -2.75 15.99
CA GLY A 58 4.91 -4.13 15.88
C GLY A 58 3.57 -4.25 15.18
N PRO A 59 2.54 -3.49 15.61
CA PRO A 59 1.24 -3.56 14.94
C PRO A 59 1.28 -3.23 13.46
N CYS A 60 2.23 -2.40 13.01
CA CYS A 60 2.37 -2.11 11.59
C CYS A 60 2.73 -3.36 10.81
N HIS A 61 3.59 -4.20 11.38
CA HIS A 61 3.99 -5.45 10.73
C HIS A 61 2.85 -6.43 10.62
N VAL A 62 1.86 -6.32 11.48
CA VAL A 62 0.65 -7.15 11.41
C VAL A 62 -0.30 -6.60 10.34
N LEU A 63 -0.46 -5.29 10.31
CA LEU A 63 -1.45 -4.65 9.44
C LEU A 63 -1.05 -4.64 7.96
N LYS A 64 0.22 -4.40 7.66
CA LYS A 64 0.63 -4.24 6.26
C LYS A 64 0.30 -5.44 5.38
N PRO A 65 0.58 -6.69 5.80
CA PRO A 65 0.20 -7.83 4.96
C PRO A 65 -1.30 -7.93 4.75
N GLN A 66 -2.08 -7.53 5.75
CA GLN A 66 -3.54 -7.58 5.61
C GLN A 66 -4.05 -6.55 4.61
N ILE A 67 -3.48 -5.35 4.61
CA ILE A 67 -3.85 -4.33 3.64
C ILE A 67 -3.46 -4.79 2.24
N LYS A 68 -2.26 -5.35 2.08
CA LYS A 68 -1.83 -5.85 0.79
C LYS A 68 -2.78 -6.92 0.26
N ARG A 69 -3.25 -7.80 1.13
CA ARG A 69 -4.21 -8.83 0.72
C ARG A 69 -5.52 -8.22 0.28
N ILE A 70 -5.99 -7.19 0.98
CA ILE A 70 -7.20 -6.48 0.58
C ILE A 70 -7.04 -5.90 -0.82
N LEU A 71 -5.92 -5.25 -1.07
CA LEU A 71 -5.69 -4.63 -2.37
C LEU A 71 -5.64 -5.67 -3.48
N GLN A 72 -5.06 -6.84 -3.19
CA GLN A 72 -5.05 -7.94 -4.15
C GLN A 72 -6.46 -8.43 -4.44
N GLU A 73 -7.31 -8.50 -3.42
CA GLU A 73 -8.69 -8.93 -3.61
C GLU A 73 -9.46 -7.98 -4.51
N PHE A 74 -9.15 -6.70 -4.45
CA PHE A 74 -9.80 -5.72 -5.31
C PHE A 74 -9.18 -5.65 -6.71
N ASN A 75 -8.14 -6.46 -6.96
CA ASN A 75 -7.63 -6.72 -8.30
C ASN A 75 -7.25 -5.44 -9.05
N GLY A 76 -6.54 -4.55 -8.38
CA GLY A 76 -6.04 -3.33 -9.00
C GLY A 76 -6.99 -2.14 -9.00
N GLN A 77 -8.19 -2.32 -8.46
CA GLN A 77 -9.15 -1.21 -8.38
C GLN A 77 -8.75 -0.19 -7.32
N VAL A 78 -7.88 -0.57 -6.39
CA VAL A 78 -7.39 0.29 -5.32
C VAL A 78 -5.88 0.18 -5.29
N GLN A 79 -5.21 1.30 -5.13
CA GLN A 79 -3.74 1.31 -5.03
C GLN A 79 -3.34 1.63 -3.59
N GLY A 80 -2.16 1.17 -3.19
CA GLY A 80 -1.64 1.43 -1.87
C GLY A 80 -0.26 2.03 -1.92
N VAL A 81 0.04 2.87 -0.94
CA VAL A 81 1.38 3.40 -0.77
C VAL A 81 1.72 3.42 0.71
N GLU A 82 2.95 3.03 1.00
CA GLU A 82 3.46 2.96 2.37
C GLU A 82 4.41 4.13 2.61
N ILE A 83 4.19 4.83 3.72
CA ILE A 83 5.05 5.94 4.13
C ILE A 83 5.68 5.58 5.47
N ASP A 84 7.01 5.65 5.52
CA ASP A 84 7.76 5.48 6.75
C ASP A 84 7.84 6.84 7.42
N ILE A 85 7.25 6.96 8.61
CA ILE A 85 7.17 8.28 9.26
C ILE A 85 8.52 8.77 9.75
N GLU A 86 9.52 7.90 9.83
CA GLU A 86 10.87 8.30 10.22
C GLU A 86 11.66 8.85 9.04
N GLU A 87 11.37 8.34 7.84
CA GLU A 87 12.01 8.84 6.63
C GLU A 87 11.32 10.07 6.06
N ASP A 88 9.99 10.09 6.12
CA ASP A 88 9.20 11.17 5.54
C ASP A 88 8.42 11.90 6.63
N LYS A 89 9.16 12.48 7.55
CA LYS A 89 8.58 13.12 8.75
C LYS A 89 7.59 14.21 8.41
N GLU A 90 7.93 15.04 7.43
CA GLU A 90 7.08 16.18 7.10
C GLU A 90 5.73 15.75 6.55
N ILE A 91 5.74 14.69 5.74
CA ILE A 91 4.49 14.19 5.21
C ILE A 91 3.60 13.68 6.34
N ALA A 92 4.19 12.97 7.30
CA ALA A 92 3.44 12.47 8.44
C ALA A 92 2.88 13.61 9.28
N ILE A 93 3.67 14.65 9.52
CA ILE A 93 3.21 15.79 10.29
C ILE A 93 2.05 16.50 9.58
N GLN A 94 2.19 16.72 8.28
CA GLN A 94 1.15 17.39 7.51
C GLN A 94 -0.14 16.58 7.48
N ALA A 95 -0.02 15.27 7.52
CA ALA A 95 -1.19 14.39 7.52
C ALA A 95 -1.82 14.24 8.90
N GLY A 96 -1.19 14.82 9.94
CA GLY A 96 -1.71 14.72 11.29
C GLY A 96 -1.45 13.39 11.96
N VAL A 97 -0.45 12.66 11.48
CA VAL A 97 -0.13 11.33 12.02
C VAL A 97 0.67 11.50 13.30
N ASN A 98 0.10 11.04 14.42
CA ASN A 98 0.79 11.08 15.70
C ASN A 98 0.94 9.71 16.34
N GLY A 99 0.87 8.65 15.52
CA GLY A 99 1.04 7.28 15.98
C GLY A 99 0.88 6.35 14.81
N THR A 100 1.42 5.15 14.91
CA THR A 100 1.34 4.15 13.84
C THR A 100 0.78 2.83 14.35
N PRO A 101 0.16 2.05 13.48
CA PRO A 101 -0.13 2.35 12.08
C PRO A 101 -1.27 3.37 11.95
N PHE A 102 -1.23 4.11 10.87
CA PHE A 102 -2.29 5.07 10.55
C PHE A 102 -2.59 4.93 9.08
N VAL A 103 -3.88 4.83 8.71
CA VAL A 103 -4.29 4.55 7.34
C VAL A 103 -5.26 5.60 6.87
N GLN A 104 -5.05 6.09 5.64
CA GLN A 104 -5.96 7.03 5.01
C GLN A 104 -6.46 6.45 3.69
N LEU A 105 -7.68 6.79 3.33
CA LEU A 105 -8.28 6.37 2.07
C LEU A 105 -8.69 7.62 1.30
N PHE A 106 -8.05 7.81 0.15
CA PHE A 106 -8.30 8.97 -0.72
C PHE A 106 -8.93 8.54 -2.02
N LYS A 107 -9.62 9.46 -2.65
CA LYS A 107 -9.98 9.35 -4.05
C LYS A 107 -10.07 10.74 -4.65
N SER A 108 -9.42 10.94 -5.79
CA SER A 108 -9.42 12.22 -6.50
C SER A 108 -9.04 13.37 -5.57
N LYS A 109 -8.00 13.14 -4.79
CA LYS A 109 -7.42 14.12 -3.85
C LYS A 109 -8.30 14.44 -2.65
N GLU A 110 -9.37 13.67 -2.45
CA GLU A 110 -10.23 13.86 -1.29
C GLU A 110 -10.03 12.75 -0.29
N LEU A 111 -10.00 13.11 0.99
CA LEU A 111 -9.89 12.14 2.07
C LEU A 111 -11.28 11.64 2.42
N TYR A 112 -11.50 10.33 2.24
CA TYR A 112 -12.80 9.74 2.52
C TYR A 112 -12.87 9.07 3.88
N ALA A 113 -11.75 8.53 4.35
CA ALA A 113 -11.75 7.84 5.64
C ALA A 113 -10.32 7.76 6.16
N GLN A 114 -10.18 7.65 7.47
CA GLN A 114 -8.87 7.40 8.06
C GLN A 114 -9.06 6.64 9.37
N TRP A 115 -8.05 5.85 9.70
CA TRP A 115 -8.11 4.96 10.86
C TRP A 115 -6.77 4.99 11.59
N LYS A 116 -6.85 4.96 12.91
CA LYS A 116 -5.68 4.90 13.76
C LYS A 116 -5.62 3.50 14.38
N GLY A 117 -4.47 2.83 14.24
CA GLY A 117 -4.28 1.50 14.79
C GLY A 117 -4.78 0.40 13.88
N VAL A 118 -4.67 -0.83 14.36
CA VAL A 118 -5.07 -2.01 13.59
C VAL A 118 -6.57 -2.17 13.65
N LYS A 119 -7.19 -2.38 12.49
CA LYS A 119 -8.62 -2.65 12.38
C LYS A 119 -8.82 -3.97 11.67
N GLN A 120 -10.02 -4.53 11.78
CA GLN A 120 -10.36 -5.73 11.04
C GLN A 120 -10.45 -5.42 9.55
N ARG A 121 -10.22 -6.44 8.73
CA ARG A 121 -10.22 -6.24 7.28
C ARG A 121 -11.55 -5.72 6.78
N SER A 122 -12.65 -6.14 7.37
CA SER A 122 -13.98 -5.71 6.94
C SER A 122 -14.15 -4.20 7.06
N VAL A 123 -13.51 -3.58 8.04
CA VAL A 123 -13.61 -2.12 8.23
C VAL A 123 -13.07 -1.40 7.00
N PHE A 124 -11.91 -1.81 6.52
CA PHE A 124 -11.32 -1.20 5.34
C PHE A 124 -12.10 -1.54 4.07
N LYS A 125 -12.47 -2.82 3.94
CA LYS A 125 -13.16 -3.28 2.74
C LYS A 125 -14.51 -2.60 2.55
N ASP A 126 -15.23 -2.39 3.65
CA ASP A 126 -16.55 -1.74 3.57
C ASP A 126 -16.43 -0.32 3.02
N GLU A 127 -15.43 0.44 3.47
CA GLU A 127 -15.24 1.79 2.98
C GLU A 127 -14.78 1.82 1.52
N ILE A 128 -13.93 0.88 1.14
CA ILE A 128 -13.50 0.78 -0.24
C ILE A 128 -14.69 0.45 -1.14
N LEU A 129 -15.53 -0.48 -0.72
CA LEU A 129 -16.71 -0.86 -1.50
C LEU A 129 -17.65 0.31 -1.68
N LYS A 130 -17.85 1.11 -0.62
CA LYS A 130 -18.68 2.31 -0.74
C LYS A 130 -18.12 3.26 -1.79
N LEU A 131 -16.81 3.46 -1.78
CA LEU A 131 -16.17 4.35 -2.75
C LEU A 131 -16.33 3.84 -4.17
N LEU A 132 -16.10 2.54 -4.37
CA LEU A 132 -16.19 1.97 -5.70
C LEU A 132 -17.62 2.01 -6.23
N ASN A 133 -18.59 1.76 -5.36
CA ASN A 133 -19.98 1.82 -5.76
C ASN A 133 -20.42 3.25 -6.09
N ASN A 134 -19.99 4.22 -5.28
CA ASN A 134 -20.33 5.61 -5.54
C ASN A 134 -19.71 6.11 -6.82
N SER A 135 -18.53 5.61 -7.17
CA SER A 135 -17.85 6.01 -8.39
C SER A 135 -18.58 5.57 -9.65
N GLN A 136 -19.43 4.57 -9.52
CA GLN A 136 -20.17 4.05 -10.66
C GLN A 136 -21.50 4.77 -10.88
N SER A 137 -21.86 5.55 -9.92
CA SER A 137 -23.09 6.33 -10.04
C SER A 137 -22.77 7.78 -10.39
#